data_86dbac39b83b5bd926003cdd79566123
#
_entry.id   86dbac39b83b5bd926003cdd79566123
#
_cell.length_a   1.000
_cell.length_b   1.000
_cell.length_c   1.000
_cell.angle_alpha   90.00
_cell.angle_beta   90.00
_cell.angle_gamma   90.00
#
_symmetry.space_group_name_H-M   'P 1'
#
loop_
_entity.id
_entity.type
_entity.pdbx_description
1 polymer ?
#
loop_
_entity_poly.entity_id
_entity_poly.type
_entity_poly.pdbx_seq_one_letter_code
_entity_poly.pdbx_strand_id
1 'polypeptide(L)'
;MRSIIIISSLLLCLGCSPSKQGKKNSKPSESDVVVTSFYPTTYFAERISGGLVPVVCLLPEDEDPIYWKPSSNAIVQFQAASLVILNGAEFEKWPNFVSLPLSKTIESVNLPPEELVKYEDSISHRHGPSGEHSHEGIDGHTWLDPIMAKLQSKTILESMKRIWPVHGEAFEQNFNLLSADLDELNNRFESFQNVKLLASHPAYNYLSKRYGWDIINFDFD
;
A
#
# COMPACT_ATOMS: atom_id res chain seq x y z
N MET A 1 16.79 -29.63 -88.81
CA MET A 1 17.35 -28.66 -87.86
C MET A 1 16.24 -28.25 -86.92
N ARG A 2 16.25 -28.73 -85.68
CA ARG A 2 15.22 -28.45 -84.66
C ARG A 2 15.93 -27.66 -83.56
N SER A 3 15.55 -26.41 -83.39
CA SER A 3 16.05 -25.54 -82.26
C SER A 3 15.32 -25.86 -81.02
N ILE A 4 16.08 -26.18 -79.95
CA ILE A 4 15.56 -26.42 -78.59
C ILE A 4 15.72 -25.09 -77.83
N ILE A 5 14.57 -24.54 -77.39
CA ILE A 5 14.52 -23.39 -76.50
C ILE A 5 14.50 -23.88 -75.06
N ILE A 6 15.55 -23.56 -74.30
CA ILE A 6 15.61 -23.86 -72.82
C ILE A 6 15.04 -22.64 -72.13
N ILE A 7 13.89 -22.82 -71.43
CA ILE A 7 13.31 -21.81 -70.55
C ILE A 7 13.86 -22.09 -69.17
N SER A 8 14.73 -21.15 -68.71
CA SER A 8 15.25 -21.16 -67.33
C SER A 8 14.23 -20.51 -66.40
N SER A 9 13.65 -21.36 -65.54
CA SER A 9 12.66 -20.92 -64.51
C SER A 9 13.40 -20.43 -63.27
N LEU A 10 13.42 -19.11 -63.04
CA LEU A 10 14.04 -18.48 -61.87
C LEU A 10 13.05 -18.55 -60.70
N LEU A 11 13.31 -19.45 -59.72
CA LEU A 11 12.55 -19.54 -58.49
C LEU A 11 12.99 -18.45 -57.53
N LEU A 12 12.16 -17.41 -57.34
CA LEU A 12 12.33 -16.43 -56.24
C LEU A 12 11.85 -17.05 -54.95
N CYS A 13 12.79 -17.45 -54.09
CA CYS A 13 12.49 -17.79 -52.68
C CYS A 13 12.27 -16.48 -51.88
N LEU A 14 11.00 -16.14 -51.65
CA LEU A 14 10.62 -15.13 -50.67
C LEU A 14 10.89 -15.69 -49.24
N GLY A 15 12.03 -15.32 -48.69
CA GLY A 15 12.37 -15.61 -47.30
C GLY A 15 11.50 -14.78 -46.34
N CYS A 16 10.50 -15.40 -45.72
CA CYS A 16 9.85 -14.85 -44.54
C CYS A 16 10.81 -14.89 -43.36
N SER A 17 11.41 -13.76 -43.05
CA SER A 17 12.11 -13.59 -41.76
C SER A 17 11.08 -13.48 -40.61
N PRO A 18 11.20 -14.28 -39.53
CA PRO A 18 10.34 -14.08 -38.38
C PRO A 18 10.68 -12.72 -37.74
N SER A 19 9.73 -11.79 -37.76
CA SER A 19 9.84 -10.54 -37.02
C SER A 19 9.97 -10.89 -35.51
N LYS A 20 11.14 -10.63 -34.93
CA LYS A 20 11.29 -10.55 -33.48
C LYS A 20 10.34 -9.46 -33.00
N GLN A 21 9.21 -9.87 -32.42
CA GLN A 21 8.40 -8.98 -31.58
C GLN A 21 9.29 -8.57 -30.41
N GLY A 22 9.94 -7.42 -30.54
CA GLY A 22 10.57 -6.75 -29.43
C GLY A 22 9.48 -6.51 -28.37
N LYS A 23 9.69 -7.02 -27.17
CA LYS A 23 8.93 -6.59 -26.00
C LYS A 23 9.02 -5.05 -25.99
N LYS A 24 7.93 -4.38 -26.36
CA LYS A 24 7.77 -2.97 -26.08
C LYS A 24 7.77 -2.86 -24.55
N ASN A 25 8.91 -2.51 -23.97
CA ASN A 25 8.92 -1.88 -22.65
C ASN A 25 8.14 -0.57 -22.84
N SER A 26 6.85 -0.60 -22.62
CA SER A 26 6.06 0.61 -22.51
C SER A 26 6.61 1.35 -21.28
N LYS A 27 7.19 2.53 -21.53
CA LYS A 27 7.49 3.49 -20.47
C LYS A 27 6.20 3.65 -19.65
N PRO A 28 6.22 3.56 -18.30
CA PRO A 28 5.01 3.76 -17.52
C PRO A 28 4.29 5.00 -17.99
N SER A 29 2.98 4.92 -18.21
CA SER A 29 2.19 6.13 -18.50
C SER A 29 2.21 7.00 -17.23
N GLU A 30 2.07 8.32 -17.34
CA GLU A 30 2.03 9.24 -16.17
C GLU A 30 0.96 8.87 -15.15
N SER A 31 0.01 8.00 -15.52
CA SER A 31 -1.03 7.46 -14.66
C SER A 31 -0.67 6.13 -13.97
N ASP A 32 0.42 5.43 -14.37
CA ASP A 32 0.82 4.16 -13.79
C ASP A 32 1.57 4.37 -12.47
N VAL A 33 0.84 4.84 -11.46
CA VAL A 33 1.37 5.17 -10.14
C VAL A 33 0.41 4.70 -9.05
N VAL A 34 0.99 4.20 -7.96
CA VAL A 34 0.30 4.00 -6.68
C VAL A 34 0.44 5.27 -5.86
N VAL A 35 -0.66 5.82 -5.37
CA VAL A 35 -0.65 6.96 -4.46
C VAL A 35 -1.18 6.52 -3.10
N THR A 36 -0.48 6.90 -2.04
CA THR A 36 -0.80 6.52 -0.67
C THR A 36 -1.05 7.75 0.20
N SER A 37 -1.75 7.56 1.31
CA SER A 37 -2.14 8.61 2.24
C SER A 37 -1.09 8.88 3.31
N PHE A 38 -0.22 7.90 3.65
CA PHE A 38 0.81 8.04 4.67
C PHE A 38 1.84 6.90 4.63
N TYR A 39 2.91 7.03 5.43
CA TYR A 39 4.11 6.20 5.29
C TYR A 39 3.90 4.68 5.43
N PRO A 40 3.17 4.12 6.42
CA PRO A 40 3.00 2.66 6.52
C PRO A 40 2.42 2.01 5.26
N THR A 41 1.38 2.60 4.67
CA THR A 41 0.80 2.11 3.41
C THR A 41 1.76 2.28 2.23
N THR A 42 2.57 3.36 2.23
CA THR A 42 3.65 3.57 1.27
C THR A 42 4.68 2.45 1.37
N TYR A 43 5.19 2.18 2.57
CA TYR A 43 6.18 1.15 2.82
C TYR A 43 5.72 -0.23 2.33
N PHE A 44 4.49 -0.63 2.64
CA PHE A 44 3.96 -1.91 2.18
C PHE A 44 3.86 -1.97 0.65
N ALA A 45 3.36 -0.91 0.03
CA ALA A 45 3.24 -0.82 -1.43
C ALA A 45 4.60 -0.82 -2.13
N GLU A 46 5.60 -0.11 -1.61
CA GLU A 46 6.97 -0.09 -2.13
C GLU A 46 7.64 -1.46 -2.01
N ARG A 47 7.50 -2.12 -0.85
CA ARG A 47 8.04 -3.46 -0.64
C ARG A 47 7.44 -4.47 -1.62
N ILE A 48 6.13 -4.40 -1.90
CA ILE A 48 5.44 -5.26 -2.85
C ILE A 48 5.80 -4.89 -4.28
N SER A 49 5.86 -3.60 -4.61
CA SER A 49 6.24 -3.12 -5.94
C SER A 49 7.64 -3.57 -6.36
N GLY A 50 8.60 -3.54 -5.44
CA GLY A 50 10.00 -3.78 -5.77
C GLY A 50 10.54 -2.85 -6.85
N GLY A 51 9.96 -1.64 -6.98
CA GLY A 51 10.33 -0.63 -7.98
C GLY A 51 9.73 -0.85 -9.38
N LEU A 52 8.87 -1.85 -9.58
CA LEU A 52 8.22 -2.12 -10.87
C LEU A 52 7.11 -1.11 -11.19
N VAL A 53 6.46 -0.58 -10.16
CA VAL A 53 5.46 0.48 -10.24
C VAL A 53 5.84 1.58 -9.26
N PRO A 54 5.86 2.85 -9.65
CA PRO A 54 6.13 3.95 -8.74
C PRO A 54 5.08 4.03 -7.63
N VAL A 55 5.54 4.31 -6.40
CA VAL A 55 4.68 4.57 -5.23
C VAL A 55 4.99 5.96 -4.71
N VAL A 56 3.96 6.75 -4.44
CA VAL A 56 4.11 8.13 -3.99
C VAL A 56 3.24 8.37 -2.76
N CYS A 57 3.85 8.82 -1.67
CA CYS A 57 3.15 9.34 -0.51
C CYS A 57 2.87 10.83 -0.73
N LEU A 58 1.62 11.26 -0.59
CA LEU A 58 1.26 12.68 -0.76
C LEU A 58 1.18 13.45 0.57
N LEU A 59 1.26 12.75 1.70
CA LEU A 59 1.31 13.41 3.01
C LEU A 59 2.63 14.18 3.15
N PRO A 60 2.61 15.48 3.46
CA PRO A 60 3.80 16.23 3.83
C PRO A 60 4.42 15.70 5.14
N GLU A 61 5.75 15.85 5.30
CA GLU A 61 6.48 15.33 6.46
C GLU A 61 6.03 15.89 7.81
N ASP A 62 5.54 17.14 7.82
CA ASP A 62 5.16 17.86 9.04
C ASP A 62 3.65 17.81 9.33
N GLU A 63 2.86 17.01 8.57
CA GLU A 63 1.41 16.92 8.72
C GLU A 63 0.99 15.67 9.47
N ASP A 64 -0.03 15.81 10.33
CA ASP A 64 -0.66 14.68 11.00
C ASP A 64 -1.52 13.90 10.01
N PRO A 65 -1.25 12.60 9.77
CA PRO A 65 -1.96 11.81 8.78
C PRO A 65 -3.47 11.66 9.05
N ILE A 66 -3.90 11.73 10.31
CA ILE A 66 -5.31 11.57 10.69
C ILE A 66 -6.11 12.79 10.27
N TYR A 67 -5.56 13.99 10.54
CA TYR A 67 -6.26 15.26 10.36
C TYR A 67 -5.78 16.07 9.16
N TRP A 68 -4.84 15.54 8.39
CA TRP A 68 -4.38 16.17 7.16
C TRP A 68 -5.53 16.55 6.24
N LYS A 69 -5.43 17.74 5.65
CA LYS A 69 -6.39 18.25 4.66
C LYS A 69 -5.68 18.38 3.32
N PRO A 70 -5.82 17.42 2.41
CA PRO A 70 -5.15 17.48 1.12
C PRO A 70 -5.47 18.76 0.35
N SER A 71 -4.46 19.38 -0.22
CA SER A 71 -4.65 20.49 -1.15
C SER A 71 -5.40 20.04 -2.40
N SER A 72 -5.99 20.98 -3.15
CA SER A 72 -6.64 20.66 -4.42
C SER A 72 -5.69 19.93 -5.40
N ASN A 73 -4.39 20.29 -5.39
CA ASN A 73 -3.40 19.60 -6.20
C ASN A 73 -3.17 18.15 -5.76
N ALA A 74 -3.12 17.90 -4.46
CA ALA A 74 -3.02 16.53 -3.93
C ALA A 74 -4.26 15.69 -4.30
N ILE A 75 -5.46 16.28 -4.20
CA ILE A 75 -6.71 15.61 -4.59
C ILE A 75 -6.67 15.22 -6.08
N VAL A 76 -6.21 16.11 -6.96
CA VAL A 76 -6.05 15.80 -8.39
C VAL A 76 -5.07 14.64 -8.60
N GLN A 77 -3.98 14.57 -7.84
CA GLN A 77 -3.03 13.46 -7.94
C GLN A 77 -3.65 12.14 -7.46
N PHE A 78 -4.40 12.13 -6.35
CA PHE A 78 -5.18 10.96 -5.93
C PHE A 78 -6.15 10.50 -7.03
N GLN A 79 -6.89 11.42 -7.63
CA GLN A 79 -7.87 11.09 -8.68
C GLN A 79 -7.22 10.57 -9.97
N ALA A 80 -5.99 11.01 -10.29
CA ALA A 80 -5.25 10.60 -11.49
C ALA A 80 -4.52 9.26 -11.31
N ALA A 81 -4.29 8.80 -10.08
CA ALA A 81 -3.57 7.57 -9.78
C ALA A 81 -4.23 6.33 -10.39
N SER A 82 -3.44 5.29 -10.69
CA SER A 82 -3.97 3.97 -11.05
C SER A 82 -4.47 3.19 -9.84
N LEU A 83 -3.88 3.42 -8.67
CA LEU A 83 -4.30 2.85 -7.39
C LEU A 83 -4.10 3.88 -6.29
N VAL A 84 -5.13 4.07 -5.48
CA VAL A 84 -5.09 4.84 -4.24
C VAL A 84 -5.19 3.87 -3.07
N ILE A 85 -4.26 3.99 -2.12
CA ILE A 85 -4.24 3.16 -0.92
C ILE A 85 -4.42 4.04 0.30
N LEU A 86 -5.49 3.79 1.03
CA LEU A 86 -5.77 4.34 2.34
C LEU A 86 -5.49 3.29 3.41
N ASN A 87 -5.25 3.71 4.65
CA ASN A 87 -5.20 2.77 5.76
C ASN A 87 -6.55 2.08 5.95
N GLY A 88 -7.61 2.84 6.01
CA GLY A 88 -8.92 2.38 6.48
C GLY A 88 -9.01 2.39 8.00
N ALA A 89 -9.95 1.64 8.56
CA ALA A 89 -10.24 1.64 10.00
C ALA A 89 -10.46 3.06 10.55
N GLU A 90 -11.12 3.91 9.80
CA GLU A 90 -11.41 5.32 10.13
C GLU A 90 -10.17 6.18 10.43
N PHE A 91 -8.98 5.75 10.01
CA PHE A 91 -7.74 6.45 10.31
C PHE A 91 -7.70 7.82 9.65
N GLU A 92 -7.77 7.89 8.32
CA GLU A 92 -7.83 9.16 7.61
C GLU A 92 -9.24 9.75 7.67
N LYS A 93 -9.36 11.02 8.06
CA LYS A 93 -10.66 11.70 8.13
C LYS A 93 -11.02 12.42 6.83
N TRP A 94 -10.02 12.83 6.02
CA TRP A 94 -10.22 13.63 4.81
C TRP A 94 -11.00 12.93 3.67
N PRO A 95 -10.95 11.58 3.49
CA PRO A 95 -11.70 10.94 2.42
C PRO A 95 -13.21 11.15 2.51
N ASN A 96 -13.73 11.46 3.70
CA ASN A 96 -15.14 11.74 3.91
C ASN A 96 -15.61 13.07 3.27
N PHE A 97 -14.67 13.93 2.88
CA PHE A 97 -14.96 15.29 2.36
C PHE A 97 -14.56 15.46 0.89
N VAL A 98 -14.03 14.42 0.24
CA VAL A 98 -13.57 14.46 -1.14
C VAL A 98 -14.12 13.29 -1.94
N SER A 99 -14.22 13.47 -3.26
CA SER A 99 -14.64 12.38 -4.15
C SER A 99 -13.41 11.69 -4.71
N LEU A 100 -13.20 10.42 -4.33
CA LEU A 100 -12.18 9.54 -4.90
C LEU A 100 -12.83 8.50 -5.82
N PRO A 101 -12.12 8.06 -6.89
CA PRO A 101 -12.62 7.01 -7.79
C PRO A 101 -12.68 5.66 -7.06
N LEU A 102 -13.86 5.18 -6.69
CA LEU A 102 -14.06 3.93 -5.93
C LEU A 102 -13.43 2.71 -6.60
N SER A 103 -13.39 2.67 -7.95
CA SER A 103 -12.77 1.56 -8.69
C SER A 103 -11.25 1.48 -8.55
N LYS A 104 -10.61 2.54 -8.08
CA LYS A 104 -9.15 2.68 -7.94
C LYS A 104 -8.71 2.91 -6.49
N THR A 105 -9.65 3.09 -5.57
CA THR A 105 -9.36 3.36 -4.15
C THR A 105 -9.63 2.12 -3.33
N ILE A 106 -8.67 1.78 -2.48
CA ILE A 106 -8.82 0.69 -1.50
C ILE A 106 -8.49 1.20 -0.11
N GLU A 107 -9.14 0.61 0.87
CA GLU A 107 -8.71 0.62 2.26
C GLU A 107 -7.89 -0.66 2.50
N SER A 108 -6.67 -0.52 3.02
CA SER A 108 -5.78 -1.67 3.26
C SER A 108 -6.29 -2.54 4.40
N VAL A 109 -6.93 -1.95 5.41
CA VAL A 109 -7.67 -2.68 6.45
C VAL A 109 -9.05 -3.04 5.91
N ASN A 110 -9.25 -4.33 5.64
CA ASN A 110 -10.52 -4.88 5.15
C ASN A 110 -11.08 -5.88 6.19
N LEU A 111 -11.42 -5.36 7.36
CA LEU A 111 -12.01 -6.12 8.47
C LEU A 111 -13.29 -5.44 8.94
N PRO A 112 -14.26 -6.23 9.44
CA PRO A 112 -15.47 -5.65 10.02
C PRO A 112 -15.13 -4.90 11.32
N PRO A 113 -15.88 -3.82 11.66
CA PRO A 113 -15.58 -2.96 12.82
C PRO A 113 -15.54 -3.68 14.17
N GLU A 114 -16.22 -4.83 14.32
CA GLU A 114 -16.23 -5.65 15.52
C GLU A 114 -14.90 -6.40 15.76
N GLU A 115 -14.09 -6.58 14.73
CA GLU A 115 -12.75 -7.20 14.83
C GLU A 115 -11.66 -6.18 15.16
N LEU A 116 -11.96 -4.89 14.98
CA LEU A 116 -11.03 -3.80 15.24
C LEU A 116 -10.99 -3.44 16.72
N VAL A 117 -9.88 -2.85 17.16
CA VAL A 117 -9.74 -2.31 18.51
C VAL A 117 -10.46 -0.96 18.56
N LYS A 118 -11.13 -0.69 19.67
CA LYS A 118 -11.72 0.61 19.97
C LYS A 118 -11.00 1.22 21.17
N TYR A 119 -10.94 2.54 21.17
CA TYR A 119 -10.55 3.25 22.39
C TYR A 119 -11.60 3.02 23.47
N GLU A 120 -11.15 2.71 24.68
CA GLU A 120 -12.05 2.49 25.83
C GLU A 120 -12.70 3.82 26.27
N ASP A 121 -11.91 4.90 26.24
CA ASP A 121 -12.35 6.27 26.51
C ASP A 121 -11.81 7.21 25.43
N SER A 122 -12.44 8.37 25.28
CA SER A 122 -11.89 9.42 24.40
C SER A 122 -10.64 10.00 25.06
N ILE A 123 -9.50 9.90 24.38
CA ILE A 123 -8.21 10.42 24.84
C ILE A 123 -7.92 11.68 24.01
N SER A 124 -7.83 12.83 24.67
CA SER A 124 -7.46 14.09 24.03
C SER A 124 -6.02 14.43 24.34
N HIS A 125 -5.25 14.85 23.33
CA HIS A 125 -3.87 15.32 23.50
C HIS A 125 -3.47 16.30 22.43
N ARG A 126 -2.31 16.96 22.58
CA ARG A 126 -1.76 17.94 21.67
C ARG A 126 -0.49 17.45 21.01
N HIS A 127 -0.38 17.64 19.70
CA HIS A 127 0.85 17.47 18.95
C HIS A 127 1.18 18.71 18.12
N GLY A 128 2.22 19.42 18.52
CA GLY A 128 2.78 20.54 17.75
C GLY A 128 1.78 21.62 17.37
N PRO A 129 1.97 22.28 16.21
CA PRO A 129 1.11 23.40 15.75
C PRO A 129 -0.31 22.99 15.37
N SER A 130 -0.58 21.70 15.16
CA SER A 130 -1.89 21.19 14.71
C SER A 130 -2.99 21.28 15.77
N GLY A 131 -2.63 21.51 17.03
CA GLY A 131 -3.56 21.71 18.12
C GLY A 131 -3.98 20.44 18.85
N GLU A 132 -5.04 20.56 19.65
CA GLU A 132 -5.64 19.47 20.43
C GLU A 132 -6.52 18.60 19.55
N HIS A 133 -6.40 17.29 19.68
CA HIS A 133 -7.28 16.32 19.05
C HIS A 133 -7.61 15.16 20.00
N SER A 134 -8.73 14.47 19.73
CA SER A 134 -9.18 13.35 20.53
C SER A 134 -9.10 12.04 19.74
N HIS A 135 -8.67 10.98 20.41
CA HIS A 135 -8.82 9.61 19.93
C HIS A 135 -10.11 9.03 20.50
N GLU A 136 -11.03 8.68 19.62
CA GLU A 136 -12.30 8.04 19.96
C GLU A 136 -12.74 7.10 18.84
N GLY A 137 -13.60 6.15 19.16
CA GLY A 137 -14.09 5.18 18.18
C GLY A 137 -13.09 4.07 17.89
N ILE A 138 -12.83 3.77 16.62
CA ILE A 138 -11.90 2.72 16.18
C ILE A 138 -10.46 3.24 16.26
N ASP A 139 -9.58 2.43 16.84
CA ASP A 139 -8.14 2.66 16.76
C ASP A 139 -7.62 2.29 15.37
N GLY A 140 -7.23 3.28 14.60
CA GLY A 140 -6.73 3.08 13.24
C GLY A 140 -5.28 2.64 13.13
N HIS A 141 -4.51 2.52 14.25
CA HIS A 141 -3.07 2.19 14.25
C HIS A 141 -2.79 0.70 14.02
N THR A 142 -3.50 0.10 13.10
CA THR A 142 -3.50 -1.35 12.80
C THR A 142 -2.13 -1.87 12.36
N TRP A 143 -1.36 -1.06 11.64
CA TRP A 143 -0.04 -1.46 11.07
C TRP A 143 1.03 -1.72 12.14
N LEU A 144 0.82 -1.30 13.38
CA LEU A 144 1.75 -1.56 14.49
C LEU A 144 1.70 -3.03 14.95
N ASP A 145 0.61 -3.73 14.68
CA ASP A 145 0.49 -5.17 14.89
C ASP A 145 1.02 -5.91 13.64
N PRO A 146 2.09 -6.70 13.72
CA PRO A 146 2.68 -7.40 12.57
C PRO A 146 1.70 -8.29 11.80
N ILE A 147 0.73 -8.90 12.48
CA ILE A 147 -0.27 -9.74 11.82
C ILE A 147 -1.27 -8.88 11.05
N MET A 148 -1.69 -7.74 11.62
CA MET A 148 -2.53 -6.78 10.90
C MET A 148 -1.79 -6.15 9.72
N ALA A 149 -0.51 -5.78 9.89
CA ALA A 149 0.35 -5.28 8.82
C ALA A 149 0.46 -6.28 7.66
N LYS A 150 0.56 -7.58 7.96
CA LYS A 150 0.56 -8.65 6.96
C LYS A 150 -0.78 -8.74 6.22
N LEU A 151 -1.92 -8.63 6.91
CA LEU A 151 -3.24 -8.59 6.29
C LEU A 151 -3.42 -7.37 5.39
N GLN A 152 -3.00 -6.19 5.83
CA GLN A 152 -3.01 -4.96 5.03
C GLN A 152 -2.14 -5.12 3.78
N SER A 153 -0.93 -5.63 3.93
CA SER A 153 -0.01 -5.90 2.82
C SER A 153 -0.60 -6.87 1.80
N LYS A 154 -1.37 -7.88 2.26
CA LYS A 154 -2.07 -8.82 1.37
C LYS A 154 -3.17 -8.13 0.57
N THR A 155 -3.95 -7.25 1.18
CA THR A 155 -4.98 -6.46 0.48
C THR A 155 -4.35 -5.59 -0.62
N ILE A 156 -3.19 -4.99 -0.32
CA ILE A 156 -2.41 -4.19 -1.27
C ILE A 156 -1.91 -5.06 -2.42
N LEU A 157 -1.32 -6.22 -2.12
CA LEU A 157 -0.84 -7.20 -3.11
C LEU A 157 -1.94 -7.56 -4.12
N GLU A 158 -3.11 -7.98 -3.63
CA GLU A 158 -4.21 -8.43 -4.50
C GLU A 158 -4.71 -7.28 -5.40
N SER A 159 -4.72 -6.06 -4.88
CA SER A 159 -5.09 -4.89 -5.66
C SER A 159 -4.05 -4.54 -6.72
N MET A 160 -2.76 -4.62 -6.40
CA MET A 160 -1.68 -4.40 -7.35
C MET A 160 -1.66 -5.48 -8.44
N LYS A 161 -1.85 -6.75 -8.09
CA LYS A 161 -1.95 -7.87 -9.06
C LYS A 161 -3.11 -7.68 -10.03
N ARG A 162 -4.23 -7.18 -9.55
CA ARG A 162 -5.42 -6.91 -10.38
C ARG A 162 -5.17 -5.80 -11.40
N ILE A 163 -4.43 -4.75 -11.03
CA ILE A 163 -4.17 -3.60 -11.91
C ILE A 163 -2.99 -3.87 -12.84
N TRP A 164 -1.95 -4.50 -12.33
CA TRP A 164 -0.73 -4.83 -13.10
C TRP A 164 -0.46 -6.34 -13.13
N PRO A 165 -1.31 -7.13 -13.79
CA PRO A 165 -1.19 -8.60 -13.81
C PRO A 165 0.13 -9.09 -14.40
N VAL A 166 0.76 -8.29 -15.27
CA VAL A 166 2.09 -8.58 -15.87
C VAL A 166 3.21 -8.66 -14.82
N HIS A 167 3.04 -8.00 -13.68
CA HIS A 167 3.99 -7.99 -12.55
C HIS A 167 3.56 -8.93 -11.41
N GLY A 168 2.44 -9.64 -11.56
CA GLY A 168 1.80 -10.39 -10.49
C GLY A 168 2.71 -11.38 -9.77
N GLU A 169 3.56 -12.12 -10.51
CA GLU A 169 4.51 -13.07 -9.92
C GLU A 169 5.61 -12.36 -9.10
N ALA A 170 6.14 -11.24 -9.60
CA ALA A 170 7.14 -10.47 -8.89
C ALA A 170 6.56 -9.84 -7.61
N PHE A 171 5.34 -9.31 -7.67
CA PHE A 171 4.65 -8.79 -6.49
C PHE A 171 4.44 -9.87 -5.43
N GLU A 172 4.06 -11.09 -5.84
CA GLU A 172 3.90 -12.22 -4.93
C GLU A 172 5.21 -12.60 -4.24
N GLN A 173 6.31 -12.68 -5.00
CA GLN A 173 7.65 -12.94 -4.44
C GLN A 173 8.07 -11.88 -3.43
N ASN A 174 7.87 -10.61 -3.75
CA ASN A 174 8.20 -9.49 -2.87
C ASN A 174 7.32 -9.48 -1.61
N PHE A 175 6.02 -9.77 -1.75
CA PHE A 175 5.13 -9.92 -0.61
C PHE A 175 5.55 -11.06 0.32
N ASN A 176 6.00 -12.19 -0.23
CA ASN A 176 6.47 -13.32 0.58
C ASN A 176 7.68 -12.93 1.43
N LEU A 177 8.59 -12.10 0.92
CA LEU A 177 9.71 -11.56 1.69
C LEU A 177 9.21 -10.62 2.81
N LEU A 178 8.32 -9.68 2.49
CA LEU A 178 7.71 -8.80 3.49
C LEU A 178 6.95 -9.59 4.56
N SER A 179 6.19 -10.60 4.15
CA SER A 179 5.44 -11.48 5.04
C SER A 179 6.37 -12.23 6.01
N ALA A 180 7.52 -12.71 5.52
CA ALA A 180 8.51 -13.39 6.36
C ALA A 180 9.12 -12.43 7.41
N ASP A 181 9.43 -11.19 7.02
CA ASP A 181 9.93 -10.16 7.95
C ASP A 181 8.90 -9.84 9.05
N LEU A 182 7.61 -9.75 8.68
CA LEU A 182 6.51 -9.50 9.63
C LEU A 182 6.26 -10.71 10.55
N ASP A 183 6.38 -11.93 10.03
CA ASP A 183 6.29 -13.16 10.84
C ASP A 183 7.45 -13.24 11.85
N GLU A 184 8.68 -12.88 11.44
CA GLU A 184 9.82 -12.80 12.35
C GLU A 184 9.58 -11.75 13.44
N LEU A 185 9.07 -10.58 13.09
CA LEU A 185 8.72 -9.52 14.05
C LEU A 185 7.66 -10.01 15.05
N ASN A 186 6.60 -10.67 14.57
CA ASN A 186 5.58 -11.28 15.41
C ASN A 186 6.18 -12.27 16.42
N ASN A 187 7.02 -13.21 15.93
CA ASN A 187 7.67 -14.21 16.78
C ASN A 187 8.55 -13.56 17.87
N ARG A 188 9.26 -12.48 17.53
CA ARG A 188 10.04 -11.70 18.48
C ARG A 188 9.15 -11.05 19.54
N PHE A 189 8.04 -10.44 19.17
CA PHE A 189 7.10 -9.82 20.09
C PHE A 189 6.45 -10.88 21.01
N GLU A 190 6.06 -12.05 20.50
CA GLU A 190 5.55 -13.16 21.29
C GLU A 190 6.56 -13.70 22.32
N SER A 191 7.85 -13.57 22.05
CA SER A 191 8.89 -14.01 22.98
C SER A 191 9.04 -13.12 24.22
N PHE A 192 8.53 -11.89 24.18
CA PHE A 192 8.61 -10.96 25.31
C PHE A 192 7.52 -11.25 26.34
N GLN A 193 7.91 -11.42 27.59
CA GLN A 193 7.00 -11.70 28.70
C GLN A 193 6.96 -10.51 29.67
N ASN A 194 5.79 -10.25 30.25
CA ASN A 194 5.59 -9.22 31.28
C ASN A 194 6.08 -7.82 30.86
N VAL A 195 5.85 -7.45 29.60
CA VAL A 195 6.25 -6.15 29.08
C VAL A 195 5.39 -5.06 29.70
N LYS A 196 6.06 -4.01 30.22
CA LYS A 196 5.43 -2.78 30.66
C LYS A 196 6.04 -1.61 29.92
N LEU A 197 5.21 -0.83 29.28
CA LEU A 197 5.64 0.30 28.45
C LEU A 197 4.90 1.57 28.86
N LEU A 198 5.59 2.70 28.69
CA LEU A 198 5.01 4.02 28.74
C LEU A 198 4.97 4.56 27.31
N ALA A 199 3.80 4.96 26.85
CA ALA A 199 3.61 5.51 25.52
C ALA A 199 3.17 6.97 25.60
N SER A 200 3.78 7.81 24.76
CA SER A 200 3.43 9.23 24.62
C SER A 200 2.28 9.46 23.63
N HIS A 201 1.77 8.39 23.03
CA HIS A 201 0.67 8.43 22.06
C HIS A 201 -0.13 7.14 22.16
N PRO A 202 -1.48 7.18 22.14
CA PRO A 202 -2.33 6.00 22.33
C PRO A 202 -2.48 5.15 21.07
N ALA A 203 -1.34 4.76 20.48
CA ALA A 203 -1.29 4.04 19.21
C ALA A 203 -1.09 2.52 19.35
N TYR A 204 -0.84 2.02 20.55
CA TYR A 204 -0.30 0.67 20.74
C TYR A 204 -1.33 -0.34 21.24
N ASN A 205 -2.63 -0.05 21.14
CA ASN A 205 -3.69 -0.90 21.66
C ASN A 205 -3.74 -2.28 20.99
N TYR A 206 -3.35 -2.38 19.71
CA TYR A 206 -3.25 -3.66 19.01
C TYR A 206 -2.14 -4.55 19.57
N LEU A 207 -1.00 -3.97 19.98
CA LEU A 207 0.08 -4.71 20.65
C LEU A 207 -0.34 -5.19 22.03
N SER A 208 -0.99 -4.31 22.81
CA SER A 208 -1.55 -4.68 24.12
C SER A 208 -2.53 -5.84 23.98
N LYS A 209 -3.48 -5.75 23.04
CA LYS A 209 -4.49 -6.79 22.79
C LYS A 209 -3.87 -8.11 22.31
N ARG A 210 -2.87 -8.07 21.43
CA ARG A 210 -2.28 -9.29 20.85
C ARG A 210 -1.32 -9.99 21.80
N TYR A 211 -0.43 -9.24 22.45
CA TYR A 211 0.68 -9.81 23.22
C TYR A 211 0.48 -9.72 24.74
N GLY A 212 -0.64 -9.12 25.18
CA GLY A 212 -0.91 -8.93 26.62
C GLY A 212 0.06 -7.95 27.29
N TRP A 213 0.61 -6.99 26.53
CA TRP A 213 1.52 -5.99 27.07
C TRP A 213 0.76 -4.95 27.88
N ASP A 214 1.30 -4.59 29.05
CA ASP A 214 0.79 -3.52 29.92
C ASP A 214 1.33 -2.19 29.41
N ILE A 215 0.51 -1.46 28.63
CA ILE A 215 0.90 -0.21 27.99
C ILE A 215 0.10 0.92 28.61
N ILE A 216 0.81 1.84 29.26
CA ILE A 216 0.23 3.03 29.89
C ILE A 216 0.49 4.21 28.98
N ASN A 217 -0.57 4.86 28.53
CA ASN A 217 -0.47 6.09 27.73
C ASN A 217 -0.30 7.28 28.69
N PHE A 218 0.75 8.07 28.44
CA PHE A 218 0.96 9.35 29.10
C PHE A 218 0.69 10.47 28.11
N ASP A 219 -0.16 11.37 28.53
CA ASP A 219 -0.30 12.65 27.87
C ASP A 219 0.79 13.57 28.41
N PHE A 220 1.74 13.94 27.57
CA PHE A 220 2.73 14.95 27.91
C PHE A 220 2.21 16.27 27.38
N ASP A 221 1.39 16.97 28.19
CA ASP A 221 1.00 18.36 27.98
C ASP A 221 2.19 19.34 28.16
#